data_383c6a65859be9519557f7c2b7818e7b
#
_entry.id   383c6a65859be9519557f7c2b7818e7b
#
_cell.length_a   1.000
_cell.length_b   1.000
_cell.length_c   1.000
_cell.angle_alpha   90.00
_cell.angle_beta   90.00
_cell.angle_gamma   90.00
#
_symmetry.space_group_name_H-M   'P 1'
#
loop_
_entity.id
_entity.type
_entity.pdbx_description
1 polymer ?
#
loop_
_entity_poly.entity_id
_entity_poly.type
_entity_poly.pdbx_seq_one_letter_code
_entity_poly.pdbx_strand_id
1 'polypeptide(L)'
;MRRLMTADAQDLCRPDGPLHPHDTWVTAFEEAGATLAELAVRGGLTRGLRAVIAHHVIFHANRAGLLLDDQSALSHIAREVIMGTSDIPGSSVGASASAIGVGAVNPDPAITPTADAERLRHALVDRLRADGHARTRAVENALRTVPRHVFVPEASLDNAYANAPVHIKYDTDGTSLSCASQPGVVALMLDQLDVRPGQRVLELGAGTGYNAALLAHLVGESGWVTTLDVDDDLVAGARAHLAAAGITNVEAITRDGAIGHAEGAPYDRITATVGAHGVPHAWLRQLAPGGRLLVPQRLKGTVSRSIAYERHENRWVSLSSEMNTFMPLRRGIADDERRVVPLSTDGTVRLQAPAGQDIDAAALAGVLDHPRTEQWTGVTVRAMESSEWMELFVSCSLPSGLIRMLFPPDAKGTLLTEDPYPSSNAAVEKGAVAYLARRVSQETTPEGARLWEFGVIGHGPGSGELGARVAEAIRTWDREHRDHEATFQLQLPDTQAHEDRLPGRFTLDAPLNRIVVDWHQTT
;
A
#
# COMPACT_ATOMS: atom_id res chain seq x y z
N MET A 1 -30.19 5.50 -0.27
CA MET A 1 -29.38 6.40 -1.09
C MET A 1 -30.11 6.85 -2.36
N ARG A 2 -30.48 5.99 -3.34
CA ARG A 2 -31.22 6.43 -4.56
C ARG A 2 -32.47 7.29 -4.32
N ARG A 3 -33.14 7.25 -3.18
CA ARG A 3 -34.31 8.08 -2.83
C ARG A 3 -33.95 9.45 -2.23
N LEU A 4 -32.68 9.72 -1.97
CA LEU A 4 -32.21 10.95 -1.34
C LEU A 4 -31.43 11.86 -2.32
N MET A 5 -31.16 11.37 -3.52
CA MET A 5 -30.47 12.14 -4.57
C MET A 5 -31.50 12.71 -5.55
N THR A 6 -31.23 13.88 -6.11
CA THR A 6 -32.01 14.42 -7.22
C THR A 6 -31.99 13.46 -8.41
N ALA A 7 -32.96 13.58 -9.33
CA ALA A 7 -33.03 12.72 -10.51
C ALA A 7 -31.73 12.78 -11.35
N ASP A 8 -31.14 13.96 -11.47
CA ASP A 8 -29.89 14.19 -12.20
C ASP A 8 -28.68 13.51 -11.51
N ALA A 9 -28.60 13.60 -10.17
CA ALA A 9 -27.56 12.93 -9.41
C ALA A 9 -27.70 11.39 -9.42
N GLN A 10 -28.93 10.88 -9.58
CA GLN A 10 -29.16 9.43 -9.74
C GLN A 10 -28.69 8.91 -11.10
N ASP A 11 -28.79 9.72 -12.15
CA ASP A 11 -28.32 9.38 -13.51
C ASP A 11 -26.77 9.35 -13.58
N LEU A 12 -26.11 10.27 -12.90
CA LEU A 12 -24.65 10.29 -12.77
C LEU A 12 -24.08 9.03 -12.10
N CYS A 13 -24.86 8.38 -11.23
CA CYS A 13 -24.46 7.18 -10.49
C CYS A 13 -24.80 5.86 -11.19
N ARG A 14 -25.25 5.86 -12.44
CA ARG A 14 -25.52 4.62 -13.20
C ARG A 14 -24.20 3.95 -13.60
N PRO A 15 -24.05 2.65 -13.38
CA PRO A 15 -22.84 1.90 -13.77
C PRO A 15 -22.49 2.03 -15.27
N ASP A 16 -23.52 2.21 -16.11
CA ASP A 16 -23.43 2.21 -17.58
C ASP A 16 -23.71 3.60 -18.19
N GLY A 17 -23.75 4.66 -17.38
CA GLY A 17 -24.00 6.02 -17.80
C GLY A 17 -22.80 6.67 -18.51
N PRO A 18 -23.01 7.70 -19.36
CA PRO A 18 -21.93 8.44 -20.00
C PRO A 18 -21.04 9.12 -18.95
N LEU A 19 -19.75 9.29 -19.27
CA LEU A 19 -18.83 10.08 -18.45
C LEU A 19 -19.23 11.56 -18.53
N HIS A 20 -19.62 12.13 -17.39
CA HIS A 20 -19.98 13.54 -17.29
C HIS A 20 -18.76 14.40 -16.98
N PRO A 21 -18.72 15.68 -17.41
CA PRO A 21 -17.65 16.61 -17.06
C PRO A 21 -17.46 16.76 -15.55
N HIS A 22 -16.23 17.08 -15.12
CA HIS A 22 -15.85 17.25 -13.72
C HIS A 22 -16.80 18.17 -12.94
N ASP A 23 -17.16 19.32 -13.52
CA ASP A 23 -18.02 20.32 -12.88
C ASP A 23 -19.43 19.78 -12.57
N THR A 24 -19.96 18.89 -13.39
CA THR A 24 -21.27 18.24 -13.16
C THR A 24 -21.25 17.34 -11.93
N TRP A 25 -20.12 16.64 -11.70
CA TRP A 25 -19.94 15.83 -10.51
C TRP A 25 -19.77 16.66 -9.24
N VAL A 26 -19.01 17.76 -9.32
CA VAL A 26 -18.82 18.68 -8.19
C VAL A 26 -20.17 19.27 -7.77
N THR A 27 -20.96 19.80 -8.70
CA THR A 27 -22.29 20.34 -8.41
C THR A 27 -23.22 19.29 -7.80
N ALA A 28 -23.25 18.07 -8.35
CA ALA A 28 -24.06 16.98 -7.83
C ALA A 28 -23.64 16.52 -6.42
N PHE A 29 -22.33 16.59 -6.10
CA PHE A 29 -21.83 16.30 -4.77
C PHE A 29 -22.11 17.42 -3.76
N GLU A 30 -22.04 18.67 -4.17
CA GLU A 30 -22.42 19.83 -3.36
C GLU A 30 -23.92 19.80 -3.01
N GLU A 31 -24.79 19.53 -3.98
CA GLU A 31 -26.23 19.38 -3.78
C GLU A 31 -26.57 18.17 -2.87
N ALA A 32 -25.90 17.05 -3.10
CA ALA A 32 -26.07 15.86 -2.24
C ALA A 32 -25.57 16.12 -0.81
N GLY A 33 -24.45 16.83 -0.67
CA GLY A 33 -23.91 17.27 0.61
C GLY A 33 -24.85 18.20 1.38
N ALA A 34 -25.45 19.20 0.70
CA ALA A 34 -26.44 20.10 1.28
C ALA A 34 -27.69 19.35 1.73
N THR A 35 -28.22 18.44 0.92
CA THR A 35 -29.38 17.60 1.27
C THR A 35 -29.09 16.68 2.46
N LEU A 36 -27.89 16.13 2.54
CA LEU A 36 -27.45 15.28 3.65
C LEU A 36 -27.24 16.09 4.93
N ALA A 37 -26.72 17.32 4.83
CA ALA A 37 -26.59 18.24 5.94
C ALA A 37 -27.98 18.62 6.53
N GLU A 38 -28.96 18.94 5.67
CA GLU A 38 -30.35 19.20 6.11
C GLU A 38 -30.98 17.99 6.82
N LEU A 39 -30.78 16.78 6.31
CA LEU A 39 -31.29 15.56 6.94
C LEU A 39 -30.59 15.25 8.26
N ALA A 40 -29.30 15.61 8.37
CA ALA A 40 -28.54 15.47 9.61
C ALA A 40 -29.05 16.44 10.70
N VAL A 41 -29.37 17.67 10.34
CA VAL A 41 -29.95 18.70 11.25
C VAL A 41 -31.33 18.25 11.74
N ARG A 42 -32.12 17.59 10.91
CA ARG A 42 -33.45 17.06 11.28
C ARG A 42 -33.41 15.75 12.08
N GLY A 43 -32.24 15.28 12.49
CA GLY A 43 -32.10 14.06 13.29
C GLY A 43 -32.36 12.75 12.52
N GLY A 44 -32.47 12.80 11.18
CA GLY A 44 -32.85 11.66 10.35
C GLY A 44 -31.71 10.69 9.98
N LEU A 45 -30.45 11.00 10.32
CA LEU A 45 -29.31 10.17 9.96
C LEU A 45 -28.55 9.69 11.22
N THR A 46 -28.43 8.38 11.38
CA THR A 46 -27.58 7.81 12.43
C THR A 46 -26.11 8.02 12.09
N ARG A 47 -25.24 8.05 13.10
CA ARG A 47 -23.78 8.22 12.93
C ARG A 47 -23.19 7.17 11.98
N GLY A 48 -23.67 5.93 12.04
CA GLY A 48 -23.24 4.84 11.14
C GLY A 48 -23.64 5.08 9.69
N LEU A 49 -24.85 5.59 9.43
CA LEU A 49 -25.31 5.88 8.08
C LEU A 49 -24.53 7.05 7.45
N ARG A 50 -24.14 8.04 8.26
CA ARG A 50 -23.25 9.16 7.80
C ARG A 50 -21.88 8.65 7.38
N ALA A 51 -21.28 7.73 8.17
CA ALA A 51 -19.99 7.11 7.83
C ALA A 51 -20.06 6.29 6.55
N VAL A 52 -21.12 5.53 6.32
CA VAL A 52 -21.33 4.75 5.08
C VAL A 52 -21.47 5.68 3.87
N ILE A 53 -22.20 6.79 4.02
CA ILE A 53 -22.37 7.76 2.94
C ILE A 53 -21.05 8.47 2.62
N ALA A 54 -20.30 8.91 3.63
CA ALA A 54 -18.98 9.52 3.45
C ALA A 54 -18.00 8.55 2.77
N HIS A 55 -17.97 7.31 3.20
CA HIS A 55 -17.14 6.26 2.58
C HIS A 55 -17.52 6.02 1.11
N HIS A 56 -18.81 5.99 0.80
CA HIS A 56 -19.31 5.79 -0.55
C HIS A 56 -19.01 6.98 -1.47
N VAL A 57 -19.11 8.21 -0.95
CA VAL A 57 -18.73 9.45 -1.67
C VAL A 57 -17.24 9.44 -1.96
N ILE A 58 -16.39 9.12 -0.98
CA ILE A 58 -14.94 9.00 -1.15
C ILE A 58 -14.58 7.91 -2.15
N PHE A 59 -15.24 6.75 -2.09
CA PHE A 59 -15.03 5.64 -3.02
C PHE A 59 -15.36 6.03 -4.47
N HIS A 60 -16.49 6.72 -4.70
CA HIS A 60 -16.87 7.16 -6.04
C HIS A 60 -16.04 8.34 -6.54
N ALA A 61 -15.61 9.26 -5.67
CA ALA A 61 -14.66 10.31 -6.00
C ALA A 61 -13.31 9.74 -6.45
N ASN A 62 -12.78 8.75 -5.71
CA ASN A 62 -11.55 8.04 -6.09
C ASN A 62 -11.71 7.29 -7.43
N ARG A 63 -12.87 6.68 -7.68
CA ARG A 63 -13.18 5.98 -8.93
C ARG A 63 -13.34 6.92 -10.12
N ALA A 64 -13.77 8.15 -9.90
CA ALA A 64 -13.89 9.18 -10.93
C ALA A 64 -12.55 9.87 -11.28
N GLY A 65 -11.43 9.47 -10.62
CA GLY A 65 -10.11 10.08 -10.86
C GLY A 65 -9.92 11.44 -10.21
N LEU A 66 -10.83 11.84 -9.31
CA LEU A 66 -10.65 12.95 -8.37
C LEU A 66 -9.59 12.51 -7.35
N LEU A 67 -8.34 12.47 -7.77
CA LEU A 67 -7.21 12.21 -6.90
C LEU A 67 -7.02 13.38 -5.97
N LEU A 68 -7.12 13.08 -4.78
CA LEU A 68 -6.98 13.68 -3.48
C LEU A 68 -5.61 14.36 -3.23
N ASP A 69 -5.24 15.35 -4.04
CA ASP A 69 -4.33 16.39 -3.54
C ASP A 69 -5.11 17.48 -2.78
N ASP A 70 -6.42 17.44 -2.84
CA ASP A 70 -7.30 18.23 -2.00
C ASP A 70 -7.98 17.36 -0.92
N GLN A 71 -7.16 16.59 -0.20
CA GLN A 71 -7.58 15.92 1.04
C GLN A 71 -8.16 16.92 2.05
N SER A 72 -7.84 18.22 1.94
CA SER A 72 -8.40 19.26 2.79
C SER A 72 -9.88 19.50 2.50
N ALA A 73 -10.30 19.62 1.24
CA ALA A 73 -11.70 19.90 0.88
C ALA A 73 -12.59 18.69 1.13
N LEU A 74 -12.18 17.47 0.72
CA LEU A 74 -12.95 16.25 0.98
C LEU A 74 -12.92 15.83 2.46
N SER A 75 -11.82 16.08 3.17
CA SER A 75 -11.77 15.91 4.63
C SER A 75 -12.61 16.96 5.34
N HIS A 76 -12.75 18.17 4.81
CA HIS A 76 -13.62 19.20 5.34
C HIS A 76 -15.09 18.84 5.11
N ILE A 77 -15.49 18.46 3.92
CA ILE A 77 -16.85 17.97 3.60
C ILE A 77 -17.18 16.71 4.41
N ALA A 78 -16.27 15.76 4.51
CA ALA A 78 -16.49 14.56 5.34
C ALA A 78 -16.58 14.91 6.83
N ARG A 79 -15.80 15.86 7.34
CA ARG A 79 -15.90 16.34 8.73
C ARG A 79 -17.20 17.08 8.98
N GLU A 80 -17.65 17.97 8.10
CA GLU A 80 -18.93 18.67 8.24
C GLU A 80 -20.11 17.70 8.19
N VAL A 81 -20.09 16.72 7.29
CA VAL A 81 -21.15 15.70 7.20
C VAL A 81 -21.14 14.77 8.42
N ILE A 82 -19.96 14.44 8.98
CA ILE A 82 -19.83 13.53 10.13
C ILE A 82 -20.07 14.26 11.45
N MET A 83 -19.61 15.50 11.61
CA MET A 83 -19.59 16.20 12.90
C MET A 83 -20.85 17.04 13.15
N GLY A 84 -21.62 17.42 12.14
CA GLY A 84 -22.89 18.14 12.32
C GLY A 84 -22.73 19.47 13.05
N THR A 85 -21.58 20.14 12.94
CA THR A 85 -21.33 21.42 13.57
C THR A 85 -21.69 22.56 12.63
N SER A 86 -22.79 23.23 12.98
CA SER A 86 -23.09 24.57 12.50
C SER A 86 -22.14 25.58 13.12
N ASP A 87 -21.16 26.03 12.36
CA ASP A 87 -20.53 27.34 12.57
C ASP A 87 -20.32 27.98 11.20
N ILE A 88 -21.39 28.67 10.73
CA ILE A 88 -21.29 29.65 9.67
C ILE A 88 -21.14 31.01 10.36
N PRO A 89 -20.07 31.78 10.15
CA PRO A 89 -19.96 33.14 10.68
C PRO A 89 -20.84 34.08 9.86
N GLY A 90 -21.92 34.54 10.44
CA GLY A 90 -22.64 35.70 9.92
C GLY A 90 -24.17 35.60 9.90
N SER A 91 -24.83 35.54 11.05
CA SER A 91 -26.13 36.21 11.23
C SER A 91 -26.45 36.34 12.73
N SER A 92 -26.35 37.57 13.21
CA SER A 92 -26.87 37.97 14.52
C SER A 92 -28.39 38.08 14.44
N VAL A 93 -29.14 37.26 15.17
CA VAL A 93 -30.48 37.59 15.66
C VAL A 93 -30.65 37.06 17.08
N GLY A 94 -31.14 37.94 17.93
CA GLY A 94 -31.11 37.91 19.37
C GLY A 94 -31.88 36.80 20.08
N ALA A 95 -31.46 36.62 21.30
CA ALA A 95 -31.93 35.67 22.28
C ALA A 95 -33.32 35.94 22.80
N SER A 96 -34.04 34.89 23.12
CA SER A 96 -34.98 34.85 24.23
C SER A 96 -35.04 33.42 24.82
N ALA A 97 -34.57 33.29 26.03
CA ALA A 97 -34.63 32.05 26.79
C ALA A 97 -36.04 31.81 27.34
N SER A 98 -36.56 30.61 27.13
CA SER A 98 -37.61 30.06 28.01
C SER A 98 -37.32 28.60 28.26
N ALA A 99 -37.11 28.31 29.53
CA ALA A 99 -36.89 26.98 30.06
C ALA A 99 -38.12 26.09 29.89
N ILE A 100 -37.98 24.98 29.17
CA ILE A 100 -38.89 23.86 29.22
C ILE A 100 -38.07 22.65 29.71
N GLY A 101 -38.48 22.10 30.85
CA GLY A 101 -37.84 20.94 31.48
C GLY A 101 -37.83 19.73 30.55
N VAL A 102 -36.65 19.26 30.27
CA VAL A 102 -36.42 17.98 29.59
C VAL A 102 -36.33 16.91 30.69
N GLY A 103 -37.34 16.03 30.76
CA GLY A 103 -37.28 14.84 31.56
C GLY A 103 -36.05 14.01 31.19
N ALA A 104 -35.37 13.53 32.24
CA ALA A 104 -34.21 12.65 32.11
C ALA A 104 -34.64 11.39 31.35
N VAL A 105 -34.19 11.27 30.10
CA VAL A 105 -34.16 10.00 29.40
C VAL A 105 -33.01 9.23 30.03
N ASN A 106 -33.33 8.15 30.75
CA ASN A 106 -32.33 7.19 31.21
C ASN A 106 -31.45 6.77 30.01
N PRO A 107 -30.14 6.91 30.07
CA PRO A 107 -29.27 6.29 29.07
C PRO A 107 -29.42 4.78 29.22
N ASP A 108 -29.66 4.11 28.09
CA ASP A 108 -29.62 2.67 27.94
C ASP A 108 -28.36 2.11 28.64
N PRO A 109 -28.40 0.96 29.36
CA PRO A 109 -27.28 0.50 30.16
C PRO A 109 -26.03 0.40 29.32
N ALA A 110 -25.06 1.19 29.70
CA ALA A 110 -23.79 1.47 29.03
C ALA A 110 -23.23 0.26 28.25
N ILE A 111 -23.28 0.32 26.93
CA ILE A 111 -22.33 -0.40 26.10
C ILE A 111 -20.96 0.21 26.47
N THR A 112 -20.20 -0.51 27.30
CA THR A 112 -18.91 -0.05 27.77
C THR A 112 -17.99 0.17 26.55
N PRO A 113 -17.11 1.17 26.52
CA PRO A 113 -16.14 1.39 25.43
C PRO A 113 -15.37 0.11 25.04
N THR A 114 -15.19 -0.80 26.00
CA THR A 114 -14.57 -2.12 25.84
C THR A 114 -15.40 -3.06 24.94
N ALA A 115 -16.73 -3.09 25.10
CA ALA A 115 -17.61 -3.95 24.29
C ALA A 115 -17.67 -3.49 22.83
N ASP A 116 -17.65 -2.18 22.57
CA ASP A 116 -17.59 -1.65 21.20
C ASP A 116 -16.24 -1.94 20.53
N ALA A 117 -15.13 -1.80 21.24
CA ALA A 117 -13.82 -2.14 20.73
C ALA A 117 -13.70 -3.64 20.37
N GLU A 118 -14.26 -4.50 21.20
CA GLU A 118 -14.30 -5.95 20.96
C GLU A 118 -15.15 -6.29 19.74
N ARG A 119 -16.34 -5.73 19.64
CA ARG A 119 -17.21 -5.90 18.47
C ARG A 119 -16.55 -5.46 17.16
N LEU A 120 -15.89 -4.29 17.15
CA LEU A 120 -15.19 -3.76 15.98
C LEU A 120 -13.99 -4.62 15.62
N ARG A 121 -13.23 -5.11 16.61
CA ARG A 121 -12.11 -6.03 16.42
C ARG A 121 -12.58 -7.31 15.75
N HIS A 122 -13.62 -7.96 16.25
CA HIS A 122 -14.17 -9.18 15.67
C HIS A 122 -14.68 -8.95 14.26
N ALA A 123 -15.41 -7.85 14.01
CA ALA A 123 -15.89 -7.49 12.68
C ALA A 123 -14.76 -7.22 11.68
N LEU A 124 -13.63 -6.63 12.12
CA LEU A 124 -12.44 -6.50 11.29
C LEU A 124 -11.89 -7.88 10.90
N VAL A 125 -11.69 -8.77 11.86
CA VAL A 125 -11.12 -10.10 11.61
C VAL A 125 -12.02 -10.93 10.69
N ASP A 126 -13.35 -10.83 10.85
CA ASP A 126 -14.30 -11.51 9.95
C ASP A 126 -14.16 -11.02 8.50
N ARG A 127 -14.00 -9.70 8.29
CA ARG A 127 -13.72 -9.14 6.95
C ARG A 127 -12.38 -9.62 6.40
N LEU A 128 -11.32 -9.58 7.22
CA LEU A 128 -9.99 -10.04 6.78
C LEU A 128 -10.03 -11.50 6.32
N ARG A 129 -10.75 -12.36 7.02
CA ARG A 129 -10.93 -13.74 6.61
C ARG A 129 -11.70 -13.89 5.31
N ALA A 130 -12.79 -13.14 5.16
CA ALA A 130 -13.58 -13.14 3.93
C ALA A 130 -12.76 -12.68 2.71
N ASP A 131 -11.82 -11.74 2.93
CA ASP A 131 -10.91 -11.21 1.92
C ASP A 131 -9.68 -12.11 1.66
N GLY A 132 -9.58 -13.28 2.31
CA GLY A 132 -8.46 -14.22 2.16
C GLY A 132 -7.20 -13.87 2.97
N HIS A 133 -7.32 -12.95 3.92
CA HIS A 133 -6.29 -12.66 4.93
C HIS A 133 -6.53 -13.47 6.21
N ALA A 134 -5.57 -13.48 7.15
CA ALA A 134 -5.64 -14.27 8.39
C ALA A 134 -6.01 -15.74 8.09
N ARG A 135 -5.23 -16.36 7.22
CA ARG A 135 -5.50 -17.69 6.64
C ARG A 135 -5.41 -18.81 7.68
N THR A 136 -4.50 -18.65 8.66
CA THR A 136 -4.30 -19.62 9.74
C THR A 136 -5.13 -19.27 10.97
N ARG A 137 -5.55 -20.31 11.70
CA ARG A 137 -6.31 -20.16 12.96
C ARG A 137 -5.49 -19.44 14.03
N ALA A 138 -4.17 -19.63 14.03
CA ALA A 138 -3.27 -18.98 14.98
C ALA A 138 -3.26 -17.46 14.77
N VAL A 139 -3.11 -16.99 13.53
CA VAL A 139 -3.14 -15.56 13.19
C VAL A 139 -4.53 -14.97 13.44
N GLU A 140 -5.59 -15.67 13.07
CA GLU A 140 -6.96 -15.26 13.40
C GLU A 140 -7.14 -15.02 14.89
N ASN A 141 -6.72 -15.98 15.73
CA ASN A 141 -6.84 -15.87 17.17
C ASN A 141 -6.02 -14.72 17.74
N ALA A 142 -4.79 -14.51 17.26
CA ALA A 142 -3.96 -13.39 17.66
C ALA A 142 -4.67 -12.04 17.40
N LEU A 143 -5.20 -11.85 16.19
CA LEU A 143 -5.93 -10.64 15.81
C LEU A 143 -7.23 -10.43 16.63
N ARG A 144 -7.94 -11.51 16.97
CA ARG A 144 -9.13 -11.45 17.83
C ARG A 144 -8.80 -11.13 19.29
N THR A 145 -7.61 -11.50 19.75
CA THR A 145 -7.22 -11.33 21.16
C THR A 145 -6.55 -9.99 21.41
N VAL A 146 -5.57 -9.60 20.57
CA VAL A 146 -4.76 -8.38 20.81
C VAL A 146 -5.56 -7.11 20.48
N PRO A 147 -5.78 -6.19 21.45
CA PRO A 147 -6.61 -5.01 21.28
C PRO A 147 -5.85 -3.89 20.54
N ARG A 148 -5.99 -3.82 19.20
CA ARG A 148 -5.27 -2.85 18.36
C ARG A 148 -5.40 -1.40 18.82
N HIS A 149 -6.58 -0.99 19.31
CA HIS A 149 -6.81 0.40 19.76
C HIS A 149 -5.88 0.83 20.91
N VAL A 150 -5.38 -0.11 21.73
CA VAL A 150 -4.39 0.19 22.79
C VAL A 150 -3.06 0.64 22.20
N PHE A 151 -2.75 0.20 20.99
CA PHE A 151 -1.49 0.53 20.28
C PHE A 151 -1.61 1.76 19.36
N VAL A 152 -2.79 2.33 19.22
CA VAL A 152 -3.06 3.56 18.48
C VAL A 152 -4.04 4.44 19.26
N PRO A 153 -3.68 4.87 20.47
CA PRO A 153 -4.62 5.50 21.42
C PRO A 153 -5.19 6.83 20.89
N GLU A 154 -4.49 7.51 20.00
CA GLU A 154 -4.93 8.77 19.39
C GLU A 154 -5.95 8.56 18.26
N ALA A 155 -6.12 7.32 17.77
CA ALA A 155 -7.09 7.02 16.73
C ALA A 155 -8.48 6.72 17.33
N SER A 156 -9.53 7.10 16.61
CA SER A 156 -10.86 6.62 16.94
C SER A 156 -10.94 5.09 16.83
N LEU A 157 -11.89 4.46 17.55
CA LEU A 157 -12.09 3.02 17.46
C LEU A 157 -12.37 2.57 16.01
N ASP A 158 -13.14 3.35 15.26
CA ASP A 158 -13.43 3.04 13.85
C ASP A 158 -12.15 3.05 13.00
N ASN A 159 -11.25 4.02 13.21
CA ASN A 159 -9.97 4.08 12.52
C ASN A 159 -9.01 2.97 12.99
N ALA A 160 -8.97 2.68 14.29
CA ALA A 160 -8.15 1.61 14.84
C ALA A 160 -8.52 0.23 14.27
N TYR A 161 -9.81 0.02 13.97
CA TYR A 161 -10.34 -1.24 13.43
C TYR A 161 -10.78 -1.16 11.95
N ALA A 162 -10.37 -0.11 11.23
CA ALA A 162 -10.39 -0.09 9.78
C ALA A 162 -9.27 -0.98 9.20
N ASN A 163 -9.50 -1.56 8.01
CA ASN A 163 -8.41 -2.25 7.27
C ASN A 163 -7.57 -1.21 6.52
N ALA A 164 -6.96 -0.29 7.27
CA ALA A 164 -6.13 0.81 6.78
C ALA A 164 -4.95 1.06 7.73
N PRO A 165 -3.84 1.65 7.26
CA PRO A 165 -2.76 2.08 8.15
C PRO A 165 -3.21 3.25 9.03
N VAL A 166 -2.67 3.34 10.25
CA VAL A 166 -2.81 4.50 11.12
C VAL A 166 -1.44 5.16 11.25
N HIS A 167 -1.28 6.32 10.63
CA HIS A 167 -0.02 7.07 10.67
C HIS A 167 0.21 7.66 12.07
N ILE A 168 1.42 7.51 12.59
CA ILE A 168 1.77 7.88 13.97
C ILE A 168 2.93 8.86 14.07
N LYS A 169 3.75 8.97 13.03
CA LYS A 169 4.90 9.89 13.00
C LYS A 169 5.09 10.46 11.61
N TYR A 170 5.38 11.76 11.55
CA TYR A 170 5.62 12.50 10.32
C TYR A 170 6.95 13.25 10.40
N ASP A 171 7.56 13.47 9.26
CA ASP A 171 8.70 14.37 9.11
C ASP A 171 8.23 15.84 9.08
N THR A 172 9.19 16.75 9.09
CA THR A 172 8.95 18.21 9.05
C THR A 172 8.26 18.69 7.76
N ASP A 173 8.41 17.93 6.67
CA ASP A 173 7.75 18.18 5.37
C ASP A 173 6.36 17.51 5.25
N GLY A 174 5.89 16.83 6.31
CA GLY A 174 4.63 16.10 6.32
C GLY A 174 4.70 14.67 5.77
N THR A 175 5.88 14.21 5.35
CA THR A 175 6.07 12.81 4.93
C THR A 175 5.88 11.86 6.11
N SER A 176 5.08 10.82 5.93
CA SER A 176 4.87 9.82 6.99
C SER A 176 6.12 8.98 7.20
N LEU A 177 6.62 8.95 8.43
CA LEU A 177 7.80 8.21 8.86
C LEU A 177 7.47 6.86 9.51
N SER A 178 6.30 6.75 10.15
CA SER A 178 5.88 5.52 10.83
C SER A 178 4.36 5.41 10.89
N CYS A 179 3.86 4.18 10.84
CA CYS A 179 2.44 3.89 10.98
C CYS A 179 2.23 2.52 11.67
N ALA A 180 1.09 2.36 12.31
CA ALA A 180 0.57 1.03 12.56
C ALA A 180 0.04 0.48 11.24
N SER A 181 0.68 -0.54 10.69
CA SER A 181 0.41 -1.10 9.35
C SER A 181 -1.04 -1.55 9.18
N GLN A 182 -1.50 -1.59 7.93
CA GLN A 182 -2.82 -2.10 7.56
C GLN A 182 -3.01 -3.53 8.08
N PRO A 183 -4.09 -3.82 8.82
CA PRO A 183 -4.31 -5.13 9.43
C PRO A 183 -4.28 -6.32 8.46
N GLY A 184 -4.78 -6.16 7.23
CA GLY A 184 -4.73 -7.21 6.22
C GLY A 184 -3.30 -7.58 5.80
N VAL A 185 -2.43 -6.58 5.65
CA VAL A 185 -1.00 -6.80 5.34
C VAL A 185 -0.29 -7.48 6.52
N VAL A 186 -0.56 -7.03 7.75
CA VAL A 186 -0.03 -7.66 8.98
C VAL A 186 -0.45 -9.13 9.04
N ALA A 187 -1.72 -9.43 8.79
CA ALA A 187 -2.23 -10.81 8.81
C ALA A 187 -1.53 -11.71 7.79
N LEU A 188 -1.39 -11.25 6.54
CA LEU A 188 -0.68 -11.99 5.48
C LEU A 188 0.78 -12.25 5.87
N MET A 189 1.47 -11.25 6.40
CA MET A 189 2.86 -11.40 6.81
C MET A 189 3.03 -12.36 7.99
N LEU A 190 2.12 -12.35 8.95
CA LEU A 190 2.15 -13.32 10.06
C LEU A 190 1.88 -14.75 9.57
N ASP A 191 0.99 -14.95 8.61
CA ASP A 191 0.77 -16.25 7.96
C ASP A 191 2.03 -16.72 7.20
N GLN A 192 2.72 -15.81 6.46
CA GLN A 192 3.98 -16.12 5.77
C GLN A 192 5.11 -16.49 6.75
N LEU A 193 5.20 -15.78 7.88
CA LEU A 193 6.25 -15.98 8.88
C LEU A 193 6.10 -17.34 9.59
N ASP A 194 4.87 -17.84 9.72
CA ASP A 194 4.55 -19.13 10.32
C ASP A 194 5.17 -19.33 11.71
N VAL A 195 4.86 -18.41 12.62
CA VAL A 195 5.34 -18.43 14.00
C VAL A 195 4.69 -19.57 14.78
N ARG A 196 5.50 -20.27 15.58
CA ARG A 196 5.07 -21.40 16.43
C ARG A 196 5.30 -21.11 17.92
N PRO A 197 4.51 -21.70 18.81
CA PRO A 197 4.73 -21.59 20.26
C PRO A 197 6.17 -21.97 20.66
N GLY A 198 6.73 -21.23 21.61
CA GLY A 198 8.07 -21.42 22.14
C GLY A 198 9.21 -20.79 21.32
N GLN A 199 8.91 -20.25 20.15
CA GLN A 199 9.94 -19.66 19.28
C GLN A 199 10.44 -18.31 19.77
N ARG A 200 11.67 -17.97 19.33
CA ARG A 200 12.31 -16.67 19.51
C ARG A 200 12.20 -15.89 18.21
N VAL A 201 11.59 -14.70 18.29
CA VAL A 201 11.33 -13.85 17.12
C VAL A 201 12.07 -12.53 17.25
N LEU A 202 12.70 -12.08 16.16
CA LEU A 202 13.21 -10.72 16.01
C LEU A 202 12.33 -9.96 15.03
N GLU A 203 11.83 -8.81 15.46
CA GLU A 203 11.12 -7.85 14.64
C GLU A 203 11.97 -6.60 14.42
N LEU A 204 11.99 -6.10 13.19
CA LEU A 204 12.73 -4.92 12.74
C LEU A 204 11.71 -3.86 12.29
N GLY A 205 11.50 -2.84 13.15
CA GLY A 205 10.48 -1.82 13.03
C GLY A 205 9.39 -1.99 14.09
N ALA A 206 9.66 -1.56 15.35
CA ALA A 206 8.70 -1.70 16.45
C ALA A 206 7.43 -0.88 16.25
N GLY A 207 7.56 0.33 15.68
CA GLY A 207 6.45 1.25 15.50
C GLY A 207 5.64 1.45 16.78
N THR A 208 4.38 1.05 16.77
CA THR A 208 3.48 1.12 17.95
C THR A 208 3.63 -0.07 18.92
N GLY A 209 4.32 -1.13 18.54
CA GLY A 209 4.37 -2.40 19.28
C GLY A 209 3.21 -3.36 18.97
N TYR A 210 2.30 -3.00 18.08
CA TYR A 210 1.13 -3.85 17.78
C TYR A 210 1.51 -5.19 17.15
N ASN A 211 2.41 -5.20 16.15
CA ASN A 211 2.84 -6.45 15.53
C ASN A 211 3.68 -7.30 16.51
N ALA A 212 4.52 -6.66 17.34
CA ALA A 212 5.23 -7.36 18.43
C ALA A 212 4.26 -8.05 19.40
N ALA A 213 3.13 -7.43 19.74
CA ALA A 213 2.10 -8.02 20.59
C ALA A 213 1.41 -9.22 19.92
N LEU A 214 1.15 -9.16 18.61
CA LEU A 214 0.63 -10.30 17.85
C LEU A 214 1.63 -11.46 17.82
N LEU A 215 2.91 -11.15 17.58
CA LEU A 215 4.01 -12.13 17.64
C LEU A 215 4.11 -12.77 19.02
N ALA A 216 4.01 -11.96 20.10
CA ALA A 216 4.02 -12.44 21.47
C ALA A 216 2.88 -13.43 21.77
N HIS A 217 1.69 -13.14 21.24
CA HIS A 217 0.55 -14.07 21.35
C HIS A 217 0.83 -15.39 20.60
N LEU A 218 1.44 -15.32 19.41
CA LEU A 218 1.75 -16.50 18.59
C LEU A 218 2.82 -17.39 19.20
N VAL A 219 3.89 -16.80 19.78
CA VAL A 219 4.94 -17.56 20.44
C VAL A 219 4.51 -18.11 21.81
N GLY A 220 3.46 -17.55 22.41
CA GLY A 220 2.95 -17.96 23.72
C GLY A 220 3.92 -17.68 24.87
N GLU A 221 3.60 -18.16 26.07
CA GLU A 221 4.33 -17.88 27.32
C GLU A 221 5.78 -18.40 27.30
N SER A 222 6.07 -19.47 26.56
CA SER A 222 7.40 -20.08 26.48
C SER A 222 8.30 -19.46 25.39
N GLY A 223 7.72 -18.59 24.52
CA GLY A 223 8.44 -17.91 23.47
C GLY A 223 8.82 -16.47 23.85
N TRP A 224 9.64 -15.84 23.01
CA TRP A 224 10.14 -14.49 23.25
C TRP A 224 10.19 -13.67 21.96
N VAL A 225 9.85 -12.39 22.06
CA VAL A 225 9.94 -11.44 20.95
C VAL A 225 10.90 -10.31 21.32
N THR A 226 11.86 -10.04 20.45
CA THR A 226 12.66 -8.82 20.50
C THR A 226 12.25 -7.93 19.34
N THR A 227 11.90 -6.68 19.62
CA THR A 227 11.51 -5.70 18.58
C THR A 227 12.41 -4.48 18.61
N LEU A 228 12.88 -4.04 17.46
CA LEU A 228 13.82 -2.94 17.32
C LEU A 228 13.18 -1.75 16.60
N ASP A 229 13.54 -0.54 17.03
CA ASP A 229 13.30 0.69 16.23
C ASP A 229 14.48 1.64 16.42
N VAL A 230 14.69 2.54 15.44
CA VAL A 230 15.76 3.54 15.51
C VAL A 230 15.36 4.76 16.31
N ASP A 231 14.07 4.97 16.55
CA ASP A 231 13.50 6.14 17.20
C ASP A 231 13.17 5.84 18.66
N ASP A 232 13.82 6.54 19.60
CA ASP A 232 13.62 6.37 21.04
C ASP A 232 12.18 6.61 21.49
N ASP A 233 11.49 7.57 20.88
CA ASP A 233 10.09 7.90 21.17
C ASP A 233 9.14 6.77 20.75
N LEU A 234 9.39 6.12 19.61
CA LEU A 234 8.60 4.97 19.16
C LEU A 234 8.83 3.77 20.10
N VAL A 235 10.07 3.49 20.46
CA VAL A 235 10.39 2.42 21.42
C VAL A 235 9.76 2.65 22.78
N ALA A 236 9.81 3.90 23.28
CA ALA A 236 9.16 4.25 24.56
C ALA A 236 7.63 4.06 24.49
N GLY A 237 7.00 4.50 23.37
CA GLY A 237 5.58 4.30 23.10
C GLY A 237 5.21 2.83 23.01
N ALA A 238 5.99 2.01 22.26
CA ALA A 238 5.76 0.58 22.13
C ALA A 238 5.82 -0.13 23.50
N ARG A 239 6.80 0.20 24.35
CA ARG A 239 6.89 -0.34 25.73
C ARG A 239 5.65 0.01 26.57
N ALA A 240 5.18 1.25 26.49
CA ALA A 240 3.99 1.70 27.21
C ALA A 240 2.74 0.96 26.75
N HIS A 241 2.55 0.81 25.43
CA HIS A 241 1.42 0.10 24.86
C HIS A 241 1.42 -1.39 25.19
N LEU A 242 2.60 -2.04 25.09
CA LEU A 242 2.77 -3.45 25.47
C LEU A 242 2.41 -3.68 26.95
N ALA A 243 2.90 -2.80 27.84
CA ALA A 243 2.57 -2.87 29.26
C ALA A 243 1.07 -2.65 29.50
N ALA A 244 0.44 -1.67 28.83
CA ALA A 244 -1.01 -1.42 28.91
C ALA A 244 -1.84 -2.61 28.41
N ALA A 245 -1.34 -3.36 27.43
CA ALA A 245 -1.96 -4.58 26.92
C ALA A 245 -1.64 -5.83 27.75
N GLY A 246 -0.83 -5.72 28.81
CA GLY A 246 -0.42 -6.85 29.67
C GLY A 246 0.54 -7.83 29.02
N ILE A 247 1.26 -7.43 27.98
CA ILE A 247 2.24 -8.25 27.25
C ILE A 247 3.59 -8.19 27.96
N THR A 248 4.13 -9.33 28.37
CA THR A 248 5.34 -9.42 29.20
C THR A 248 6.52 -10.15 28.54
N ASN A 249 6.27 -10.85 27.43
CA ASN A 249 7.27 -11.63 26.70
C ASN A 249 7.77 -10.91 25.43
N VAL A 250 7.84 -9.55 25.49
CA VAL A 250 8.39 -8.69 24.44
C VAL A 250 9.43 -7.75 25.04
N GLU A 251 10.57 -7.64 24.38
CA GLU A 251 11.58 -6.61 24.65
C GLU A 251 11.68 -5.65 23.47
N ALA A 252 11.39 -4.37 23.70
CA ALA A 252 11.54 -3.32 22.70
C ALA A 252 12.84 -2.55 22.96
N ILE A 253 13.71 -2.43 21.94
CA ILE A 253 15.06 -1.88 22.05
C ILE A 253 15.27 -0.79 20.99
N THR A 254 15.85 0.34 21.41
CA THR A 254 16.32 1.35 20.45
C THR A 254 17.63 0.88 19.83
N ARG A 255 17.59 0.56 18.54
CA ARG A 255 18.75 0.06 17.79
C ARG A 255 18.52 0.20 16.28
N ASP A 256 19.61 0.36 15.55
CA ASP A 256 19.57 0.24 14.08
C ASP A 256 19.17 -1.18 13.68
N GLY A 257 18.03 -1.31 13.02
CA GLY A 257 17.49 -2.58 12.55
C GLY A 257 18.42 -3.31 11.57
N ALA A 258 19.26 -2.59 10.80
CA ALA A 258 20.15 -3.20 9.82
C ALA A 258 21.21 -4.14 10.45
N ILE A 259 21.59 -3.89 11.70
CA ILE A 259 22.54 -4.75 12.43
C ILE A 259 21.86 -5.90 13.18
N GLY A 260 20.53 -5.87 13.30
CA GLY A 260 19.79 -6.84 14.11
C GLY A 260 20.11 -6.75 15.60
N HIS A 261 19.97 -7.87 16.32
CA HIS A 261 20.27 -7.97 17.75
C HIS A 261 20.97 -9.30 18.06
N ALA A 262 22.29 -9.29 17.96
CA ALA A 262 23.13 -10.49 18.11
C ALA A 262 23.08 -11.09 19.52
N GLU A 263 22.85 -10.26 20.55
CA GLU A 263 22.79 -10.68 21.96
C GLU A 263 21.60 -11.62 22.24
N GLY A 264 20.52 -11.47 21.46
CA GLY A 264 19.33 -12.32 21.54
C GLY A 264 19.34 -13.53 20.59
N ALA A 265 20.33 -13.62 19.67
CA ALA A 265 20.41 -14.70 18.70
C ALA A 265 20.76 -16.06 19.36
N PRO A 266 20.42 -17.19 18.70
CA PRO A 266 19.76 -17.31 17.41
C PRO A 266 18.23 -17.12 17.49
N TYR A 267 17.62 -16.67 16.37
CA TYR A 267 16.18 -16.49 16.23
C TYR A 267 15.59 -17.55 15.30
N ASP A 268 14.43 -18.09 15.67
CA ASP A 268 13.68 -19.01 14.80
C ASP A 268 13.02 -18.26 13.64
N ARG A 269 12.64 -17.00 13.90
CA ARG A 269 11.98 -16.12 12.94
C ARG A 269 12.57 -14.72 13.02
N ILE A 270 12.83 -14.14 11.87
CA ILE A 270 13.16 -12.70 11.75
C ILE A 270 12.17 -12.09 10.77
N THR A 271 11.52 -11.00 11.16
CA THR A 271 10.63 -10.25 10.29
C THR A 271 11.00 -8.78 10.25
N ALA A 272 11.02 -8.19 9.06
CA ALA A 272 11.07 -6.74 8.91
C ALA A 272 9.65 -6.21 8.65
N THR A 273 9.26 -5.17 9.37
CA THR A 273 8.03 -4.39 9.16
C THR A 273 8.34 -3.04 8.51
N VAL A 274 9.49 -2.98 7.87
CA VAL A 274 10.04 -1.89 7.06
C VAL A 274 10.53 -2.43 5.73
N GLY A 275 10.50 -1.60 4.67
CA GLY A 275 10.94 -2.00 3.34
C GLY A 275 12.46 -2.03 3.25
N ALA A 276 13.04 -3.11 2.74
CA ALA A 276 14.47 -3.24 2.52
C ALA A 276 14.79 -3.29 1.03
N HIS A 277 15.80 -2.52 0.60
CA HIS A 277 16.32 -2.61 -0.76
C HIS A 277 17.35 -3.75 -0.90
N GLY A 278 18.04 -4.08 0.19
CA GLY A 278 18.91 -5.25 0.32
C GLY A 278 18.75 -5.91 1.68
N VAL A 279 19.06 -7.20 1.77
CA VAL A 279 18.96 -7.96 3.02
C VAL A 279 20.30 -7.91 3.78
N PRO A 280 20.37 -7.26 4.95
CA PRO A 280 21.59 -7.24 5.76
C PRO A 280 22.07 -8.63 6.13
N HIS A 281 23.35 -8.90 5.97
CA HIS A 281 23.95 -10.19 6.32
C HIS A 281 23.81 -10.52 7.82
N ALA A 282 23.69 -9.50 8.67
CA ALA A 282 23.46 -9.66 10.09
C ALA A 282 22.19 -10.45 10.37
N TRP A 283 21.11 -10.20 9.63
CA TRP A 283 19.86 -10.92 9.80
C TRP A 283 20.01 -12.40 9.50
N LEU A 284 20.70 -12.74 8.39
CA LEU A 284 20.92 -14.12 7.97
C LEU A 284 21.81 -14.90 8.96
N ARG A 285 22.80 -14.23 9.57
CA ARG A 285 23.67 -14.84 10.57
C ARG A 285 23.01 -15.04 11.93
N GLN A 286 21.97 -14.28 12.24
CA GLN A 286 21.25 -14.35 13.50
C GLN A 286 20.08 -15.34 13.47
N LEU A 287 19.79 -15.93 12.31
CA LEU A 287 18.79 -17.00 12.20
C LEU A 287 19.33 -18.34 12.71
N ALA A 288 18.47 -19.07 13.39
CA ALA A 288 18.68 -20.46 13.76
C ALA A 288 18.73 -21.36 12.49
N PRO A 289 19.34 -22.54 12.56
CA PRO A 289 19.17 -23.56 11.53
C PRO A 289 17.68 -23.88 11.31
N GLY A 290 17.21 -23.80 10.06
CA GLY A 290 15.78 -23.93 9.72
C GLY A 290 14.94 -22.70 10.08
N GLY A 291 15.58 -21.59 10.47
CA GLY A 291 14.90 -20.32 10.72
C GLY A 291 14.41 -19.65 9.43
N ARG A 292 13.36 -18.83 9.56
CA ARG A 292 12.73 -18.12 8.44
C ARG A 292 12.93 -16.61 8.57
N LEU A 293 13.32 -15.98 7.46
CA LEU A 293 13.33 -14.53 7.29
C LEU A 293 12.12 -14.10 6.49
N LEU A 294 11.37 -13.14 6.97
CA LEU A 294 10.33 -12.45 6.20
C LEU A 294 10.69 -10.98 6.03
N VAL A 295 10.78 -10.53 4.79
CA VAL A 295 11.21 -9.17 4.49
C VAL A 295 10.39 -8.56 3.36
N PRO A 296 9.78 -7.36 3.56
CA PRO A 296 9.27 -6.54 2.48
C PRO A 296 10.44 -6.03 1.65
N GLN A 297 10.64 -6.63 0.49
CA GLN A 297 11.79 -6.36 -0.36
C GLN A 297 11.38 -5.58 -1.60
N ARG A 298 12.04 -4.45 -1.83
CA ARG A 298 11.93 -3.74 -3.09
C ARG A 298 12.80 -4.48 -4.11
N LEU A 299 12.17 -4.89 -5.18
CA LEU A 299 12.80 -5.64 -6.26
C LEU A 299 13.33 -4.67 -7.34
N LYS A 300 12.81 -4.72 -8.54
CA LYS A 300 13.18 -3.82 -9.63
C LYS A 300 11.97 -2.99 -10.07
N GLY A 301 12.21 -1.77 -10.49
CA GLY A 301 11.13 -0.84 -10.81
C GLY A 301 10.41 -0.34 -9.56
N THR A 302 9.08 -0.45 -9.55
CA THR A 302 8.23 -0.04 -8.42
C THR A 302 7.72 -1.22 -7.61
N VAL A 303 8.06 -2.45 -8.00
CA VAL A 303 7.53 -3.66 -7.40
C VAL A 303 8.20 -3.94 -6.06
N SER A 304 7.37 -4.15 -5.04
CA SER A 304 7.79 -4.53 -3.69
C SER A 304 6.92 -5.69 -3.20
N ARG A 305 7.56 -6.71 -2.64
CA ARG A 305 6.87 -7.90 -2.10
C ARG A 305 7.43 -8.28 -0.73
N SER A 306 6.58 -8.73 0.18
CA SER A 306 7.07 -9.46 1.36
C SER A 306 7.43 -10.88 0.94
N ILE A 307 8.69 -11.25 1.13
CA ILE A 307 9.21 -12.55 0.72
C ILE A 307 9.67 -13.30 1.95
N ALA A 308 9.15 -14.52 2.12
CA ALA A 308 9.57 -15.43 3.16
C ALA A 308 10.69 -16.31 2.63
N TYR A 309 11.89 -16.20 3.22
CA TYR A 309 13.08 -16.99 2.85
C TYR A 309 13.41 -18.03 3.90
N GLU A 310 13.78 -19.22 3.43
CA GLU A 310 14.47 -20.23 4.25
C GLU A 310 15.78 -20.64 3.59
N ARG A 311 16.72 -21.09 4.43
CA ARG A 311 18.00 -21.57 3.94
C ARG A 311 17.86 -23.01 3.47
N HIS A 312 18.16 -23.25 2.19
CA HIS A 312 18.27 -24.57 1.61
C HIS A 312 19.72 -24.76 1.12
N GLU A 313 20.48 -25.64 1.79
CA GLU A 313 21.93 -25.80 1.57
C GLU A 313 22.67 -24.46 1.74
N ASN A 314 23.23 -23.93 0.66
CA ASN A 314 23.99 -22.68 0.65
C ASN A 314 23.19 -21.50 0.02
N ARG A 315 21.87 -21.66 -0.19
CA ARG A 315 21.01 -20.66 -0.83
C ARG A 315 19.87 -20.29 0.09
N TRP A 316 19.42 -19.07 -0.03
CA TRP A 316 18.18 -18.62 0.60
C TRP A 316 17.11 -18.61 -0.48
N VAL A 317 16.09 -19.44 -0.35
CA VAL A 317 15.02 -19.61 -1.33
C VAL A 317 13.70 -19.12 -0.77
N SER A 318 12.87 -18.52 -1.63
CA SER A 318 11.54 -18.07 -1.23
C SER A 318 10.60 -19.25 -1.05
N LEU A 319 9.82 -19.22 0.02
CA LEU A 319 8.71 -20.14 0.26
C LEU A 319 7.39 -19.55 -0.23
N SER A 320 7.26 -18.25 -0.08
CA SER A 320 6.08 -17.49 -0.50
C SER A 320 6.44 -16.02 -0.72
N SER A 321 5.62 -15.33 -1.49
CA SER A 321 5.72 -13.88 -1.62
C SER A 321 4.33 -13.27 -1.77
N GLU A 322 4.10 -12.09 -1.17
CA GLU A 322 2.84 -11.36 -1.23
C GLU A 322 3.08 -9.91 -1.62
N MET A 323 2.18 -9.35 -2.43
CA MET A 323 2.26 -7.94 -2.81
C MET A 323 2.04 -7.04 -1.61
N ASN A 324 3.00 -6.22 -1.33
CA ASN A 324 2.87 -5.12 -0.36
C ASN A 324 3.99 -4.10 -0.54
N THR A 325 3.80 -2.95 0.08
CA THR A 325 4.84 -1.92 0.17
C THR A 325 4.92 -1.40 1.59
N PHE A 326 6.13 -1.10 2.03
CA PHE A 326 6.42 -0.57 3.36
C PHE A 326 7.26 0.70 3.25
N MET A 327 7.21 1.50 4.31
CA MET A 327 8.16 2.59 4.48
C MET A 327 9.58 2.03 4.52
N PRO A 328 10.56 2.71 3.90
CA PRO A 328 11.92 2.20 3.83
C PRO A 328 12.55 2.08 5.22
N LEU A 329 13.43 1.09 5.38
CA LEU A 329 14.33 1.00 6.52
C LEU A 329 15.17 2.27 6.56
N ARG A 330 15.06 3.02 7.64
CA ARG A 330 15.79 4.27 7.83
C ARG A 330 17.15 4.01 8.47
N ARG A 331 18.14 4.82 8.09
CA ARG A 331 19.53 4.74 8.51
C ARG A 331 20.17 3.40 8.10
N GLY A 332 21.15 3.46 7.25
CA GLY A 332 21.96 2.32 6.86
C GLY A 332 21.87 1.93 5.39
N ILE A 333 22.46 0.80 5.08
CA ILE A 333 22.80 0.29 3.76
C ILE A 333 21.60 -0.17 2.94
N ALA A 334 20.42 -0.23 3.52
CA ALA A 334 19.21 -0.71 2.84
C ALA A 334 18.28 0.44 2.40
N ASP A 335 18.72 1.68 2.55
CA ASP A 335 17.98 2.85 2.08
C ASP A 335 17.96 2.94 0.55
N ASP A 336 16.84 3.41 0.00
CA ASP A 336 16.63 3.56 -1.44
C ASP A 336 16.33 5.03 -1.72
N GLU A 337 17.38 5.83 -1.70
CA GLU A 337 17.28 7.24 -2.02
C GLU A 337 16.69 7.46 -3.41
N ARG A 338 15.76 8.40 -3.51
CA ARG A 338 15.07 8.75 -4.75
C ARG A 338 15.44 10.16 -5.19
N ARG A 339 15.60 10.34 -6.52
CA ARG A 339 15.72 11.64 -7.16
C ARG A 339 14.56 11.90 -8.10
N VAL A 340 14.24 13.16 -8.28
CA VAL A 340 13.19 13.60 -9.19
C VAL A 340 13.82 14.03 -10.52
N VAL A 341 13.29 13.52 -11.65
CA VAL A 341 13.72 13.86 -13.00
C VAL A 341 12.53 14.42 -13.77
N PRO A 342 12.53 15.72 -14.16
CA PRO A 342 11.43 16.31 -14.89
C PRO A 342 11.34 15.74 -16.32
N LEU A 343 10.10 15.51 -16.77
CA LEU A 343 9.77 15.08 -18.14
C LEU A 343 9.10 16.20 -18.95
N SER A 344 8.25 17.00 -18.29
CA SER A 344 7.63 18.17 -18.91
C SER A 344 8.48 19.43 -18.68
N THR A 345 8.34 20.41 -19.56
CA THR A 345 9.08 21.69 -19.48
C THR A 345 8.72 22.48 -18.21
N ASP A 346 7.49 22.37 -17.72
CA ASP A 346 7.01 23.00 -16.49
C ASP A 346 7.37 22.20 -15.21
N GLY A 347 7.95 20.99 -15.38
CA GLY A 347 8.30 20.09 -14.28
C GLY A 347 7.12 19.46 -13.55
N THR A 348 5.88 19.57 -14.06
CA THR A 348 4.70 18.97 -13.43
C THR A 348 4.66 17.45 -13.61
N VAL A 349 5.10 16.94 -14.78
CA VAL A 349 5.28 15.51 -15.01
C VAL A 349 6.75 15.16 -14.80
N ARG A 350 7.01 14.18 -13.92
CA ARG A 350 8.36 13.85 -13.46
C ARG A 350 8.49 12.37 -13.12
N LEU A 351 9.71 11.85 -13.17
CA LEU A 351 10.04 10.51 -12.67
C LEU A 351 10.56 10.57 -11.24
N GLN A 352 10.24 9.57 -10.45
CA GLN A 352 10.84 9.29 -9.15
C GLN A 352 11.79 8.10 -9.31
N ALA A 353 13.04 8.39 -9.66
CA ALA A 353 14.05 7.39 -9.97
C ALA A 353 14.93 7.07 -8.75
N PRO A 354 15.51 5.86 -8.66
CA PRO A 354 16.60 5.58 -7.72
C PRO A 354 17.76 6.57 -7.91
N ALA A 355 18.33 7.08 -6.82
CA ALA A 355 19.39 8.10 -6.88
C ALA A 355 20.64 7.60 -7.64
N GLY A 356 21.00 6.32 -7.48
CA GLY A 356 22.14 5.69 -8.15
C GLY A 356 21.90 5.25 -9.60
N GLN A 357 20.68 5.42 -10.14
CA GLN A 357 20.38 5.02 -11.50
C GLN A 357 20.93 6.05 -12.51
N ASP A 358 21.66 5.57 -13.53
CA ASP A 358 22.18 6.42 -14.60
C ASP A 358 21.04 6.87 -15.52
N ILE A 359 20.60 8.11 -15.35
CA ILE A 359 19.55 8.76 -16.15
C ILE A 359 20.05 10.16 -16.52
N ASP A 360 20.10 10.45 -17.81
CA ASP A 360 20.37 11.78 -18.33
C ASP A 360 19.14 12.68 -18.16
N ALA A 361 19.09 13.38 -17.03
CA ALA A 361 17.99 14.28 -16.71
C ALA A 361 17.89 15.47 -17.69
N ALA A 362 19.01 15.92 -18.24
CA ALA A 362 19.02 17.02 -19.20
C ALA A 362 18.41 16.61 -20.55
N ALA A 363 18.69 15.39 -21.00
CA ALA A 363 18.10 14.85 -22.22
C ALA A 363 16.59 14.52 -22.09
N LEU A 364 16.09 14.33 -20.86
CA LEU A 364 14.68 14.05 -20.60
C LEU A 364 13.84 15.29 -20.31
N ALA A 365 14.46 16.43 -20.00
CA ALA A 365 13.74 17.66 -19.70
C ALA A 365 12.95 18.14 -20.94
N GLY A 366 11.61 18.26 -20.83
CA GLY A 366 10.73 18.62 -21.93
C GLY A 366 10.50 17.50 -22.97
N VAL A 367 10.88 16.26 -22.67
CA VAL A 367 10.73 15.13 -23.61
C VAL A 367 9.28 14.91 -24.05
N LEU A 368 8.30 15.26 -23.24
CA LEU A 368 6.88 15.15 -23.57
C LEU A 368 6.42 16.12 -24.66
N ASP A 369 7.19 17.16 -24.99
CA ASP A 369 6.90 18.09 -26.09
C ASP A 369 7.21 17.46 -27.47
N HIS A 370 7.97 16.34 -27.49
CA HIS A 370 8.21 15.60 -28.73
C HIS A 370 6.97 14.83 -29.18
N PRO A 371 6.80 14.59 -30.50
CA PRO A 371 5.72 13.77 -31.02
C PRO A 371 5.66 12.41 -30.33
N ARG A 372 4.47 11.97 -29.99
CA ARG A 372 4.27 10.67 -29.35
C ARG A 372 4.31 9.53 -30.36
N THR A 373 4.83 8.39 -29.91
CA THR A 373 4.71 7.08 -30.56
C THR A 373 3.78 6.19 -29.74
N GLU A 374 3.07 5.29 -30.38
CA GLU A 374 2.12 4.38 -29.71
C GLU A 374 2.39 2.94 -30.12
N GLN A 375 2.37 2.04 -29.14
CA GLN A 375 2.47 0.60 -29.33
C GLN A 375 1.38 -0.09 -28.52
N TRP A 376 0.39 -0.65 -29.19
CA TRP A 376 -0.65 -1.45 -28.56
C TRP A 376 -0.29 -2.93 -28.61
N THR A 377 -0.42 -3.64 -27.47
CA THR A 377 0.18 -4.96 -27.30
C THR A 377 -0.72 -6.11 -27.74
N GLY A 378 -2.05 -5.92 -27.78
CA GLY A 378 -3.02 -7.00 -27.91
C GLY A 378 -3.25 -7.77 -26.60
N VAL A 379 -2.47 -7.49 -25.56
CA VAL A 379 -2.61 -8.15 -24.25
C VAL A 379 -3.69 -7.43 -23.45
N THR A 380 -4.68 -8.19 -22.96
CA THR A 380 -5.83 -7.64 -22.24
C THR A 380 -5.88 -8.13 -20.80
N VAL A 381 -6.44 -7.28 -19.90
CA VAL A 381 -6.66 -7.57 -18.49
C VAL A 381 -8.07 -7.17 -18.07
N ARG A 382 -8.58 -7.80 -17.02
CA ARG A 382 -9.84 -7.42 -16.39
C ARG A 382 -9.65 -6.17 -15.55
N ALA A 383 -10.73 -5.44 -15.29
CA ALA A 383 -10.71 -4.42 -14.26
C ALA A 383 -10.34 -5.04 -12.90
N MET A 384 -9.40 -4.42 -12.18
CA MET A 384 -8.89 -4.89 -10.88
C MET A 384 -7.99 -6.15 -10.94
N GLU A 385 -7.66 -6.68 -12.12
CA GLU A 385 -6.62 -7.69 -12.24
C GLU A 385 -5.26 -7.06 -11.92
N SER A 386 -4.46 -7.74 -11.09
CA SER A 386 -3.13 -7.26 -10.73
C SER A 386 -2.17 -7.34 -11.92
N SER A 387 -1.48 -6.25 -12.21
CA SER A 387 -0.43 -6.20 -13.23
C SER A 387 0.98 -6.39 -12.66
N GLU A 388 1.11 -6.66 -11.38
CA GLU A 388 2.38 -6.63 -10.67
C GLU A 388 3.41 -7.61 -11.26
N TRP A 389 3.00 -8.83 -11.58
CA TRP A 389 3.89 -9.81 -12.19
C TRP A 389 4.35 -9.38 -13.58
N MET A 390 3.45 -8.80 -14.38
CA MET A 390 3.80 -8.19 -15.66
C MET A 390 4.81 -7.05 -15.48
N GLU A 391 4.55 -6.15 -14.55
CA GLU A 391 5.42 -5.00 -14.29
C GLU A 391 6.80 -5.43 -13.77
N LEU A 392 6.88 -6.46 -12.94
CA LEU A 392 8.14 -7.04 -12.49
C LEU A 392 8.90 -7.66 -13.65
N PHE A 393 8.22 -8.48 -14.49
CA PHE A 393 8.85 -9.11 -15.66
C PHE A 393 9.40 -8.06 -16.63
N VAL A 394 8.58 -7.06 -16.99
CA VAL A 394 9.01 -5.95 -17.86
C VAL A 394 10.17 -5.18 -17.25
N SER A 395 10.12 -4.89 -15.94
CA SER A 395 11.21 -4.22 -15.23
C SER A 395 12.50 -5.04 -15.28
N CYS A 396 12.43 -6.35 -15.11
CA CYS A 396 13.59 -7.23 -15.20
C CYS A 396 14.15 -7.34 -16.62
N SER A 397 13.29 -7.27 -17.65
CA SER A 397 13.66 -7.37 -19.07
C SER A 397 14.34 -6.11 -19.62
N LEU A 398 14.25 -4.98 -18.93
CA LEU A 398 14.75 -3.69 -19.38
C LEU A 398 15.92 -3.22 -18.51
N PRO A 399 16.97 -2.58 -19.09
CA PRO A 399 18.08 -2.03 -18.30
C PRO A 399 17.63 -1.05 -17.21
N SER A 400 16.80 -0.06 -17.57
CA SER A 400 16.27 0.94 -16.62
C SER A 400 15.22 0.38 -15.65
N GLY A 401 14.59 -0.74 -15.99
CA GLY A 401 13.33 -1.14 -15.36
C GLY A 401 12.20 -0.17 -15.68
N LEU A 402 11.10 -0.29 -14.94
CA LEU A 402 9.98 0.64 -14.94
C LEU A 402 10.11 1.60 -13.75
N ILE A 403 10.15 2.89 -14.01
CA ILE A 403 10.34 3.96 -13.04
C ILE A 403 8.99 4.65 -12.81
N ARG A 404 8.68 4.97 -11.56
CA ARG A 404 7.44 5.65 -11.21
C ARG A 404 7.39 7.05 -11.82
N MET A 405 6.31 7.34 -12.54
CA MET A 405 6.00 8.65 -13.07
C MET A 405 4.99 9.35 -12.18
N LEU A 406 5.26 10.59 -11.79
CA LEU A 406 4.40 11.44 -10.98
C LEU A 406 3.85 12.54 -11.88
N PHE A 407 2.53 12.76 -11.82
CA PHE A 407 1.87 13.80 -12.59
C PHE A 407 0.55 14.20 -11.93
N PRO A 408 0.11 15.46 -12.10
CA PRO A 408 -1.20 15.91 -11.66
C PRO A 408 -2.31 15.39 -12.58
N PRO A 409 -3.57 15.33 -12.11
CA PRO A 409 -4.70 14.80 -12.90
C PRO A 409 -4.92 15.48 -14.25
N ASP A 410 -4.71 16.78 -14.35
CA ASP A 410 -4.87 17.61 -15.55
C ASP A 410 -3.78 17.40 -16.62
N ALA A 411 -2.70 16.69 -16.28
CA ALA A 411 -1.74 16.22 -17.28
C ALA A 411 -2.31 15.14 -18.21
N LYS A 412 -3.37 14.44 -17.80
CA LYS A 412 -4.06 13.45 -18.64
C LYS A 412 -4.82 14.14 -19.76
N GLY A 413 -4.72 13.58 -20.96
CA GLY A 413 -5.34 14.17 -22.16
C GLY A 413 -4.65 15.43 -22.71
N THR A 414 -3.62 15.94 -22.01
CA THR A 414 -2.82 17.09 -22.41
C THR A 414 -1.37 16.69 -22.68
N LEU A 415 -0.55 16.58 -21.64
CA LEU A 415 0.84 16.13 -21.72
C LEU A 415 0.96 14.61 -21.87
N LEU A 416 0.03 13.87 -21.28
CA LEU A 416 -0.05 12.41 -21.34
C LEU A 416 -1.28 11.96 -22.14
N THR A 417 -1.40 10.66 -22.43
CA THR A 417 -2.64 10.07 -22.94
C THR A 417 -3.80 10.24 -21.95
N GLU A 418 -5.04 10.10 -22.42
CA GLU A 418 -6.23 10.16 -21.54
C GLU A 418 -6.21 9.09 -20.44
N ASP A 419 -5.72 7.89 -20.78
CA ASP A 419 -5.67 6.73 -19.87
C ASP A 419 -4.23 6.20 -19.69
N PRO A 420 -3.32 6.92 -18.99
CA PRO A 420 -2.08 6.32 -18.52
C PRO A 420 -2.41 5.17 -17.57
N TYR A 421 -1.61 4.09 -17.60
CA TYR A 421 -1.86 2.94 -16.75
C TYR A 421 -1.82 3.32 -15.26
N PRO A 422 -2.70 2.76 -14.39
CA PRO A 422 -2.81 3.19 -12.99
C PRO A 422 -1.52 3.17 -12.18
N SER A 423 -0.57 2.25 -12.47
CA SER A 423 0.74 2.21 -11.83
C SER A 423 1.64 3.40 -12.20
N SER A 424 1.31 4.08 -13.32
CA SER A 424 2.05 5.26 -13.79
C SER A 424 3.55 5.02 -13.93
N ASN A 425 3.95 3.92 -14.56
CA ASN A 425 5.35 3.51 -14.72
C ASN A 425 5.88 3.74 -16.14
N ALA A 426 7.14 4.13 -16.24
CA ALA A 426 7.82 4.40 -17.50
C ALA A 426 9.23 3.80 -17.55
N ALA A 427 9.63 3.33 -18.73
CA ALA A 427 11.02 3.03 -19.06
C ALA A 427 11.71 4.27 -19.65
N VAL A 428 13.03 4.42 -19.46
CA VAL A 428 13.81 5.50 -20.04
C VAL A 428 15.10 4.98 -20.63
N GLU A 429 15.52 5.58 -21.74
CA GLU A 429 16.81 5.30 -22.37
C GLU A 429 17.22 6.47 -23.30
N LYS A 430 18.44 6.99 -23.12
CA LYS A 430 19.08 7.96 -24.05
C LYS A 430 18.17 9.14 -24.47
N GLY A 431 17.48 9.74 -23.53
CA GLY A 431 16.58 10.87 -23.81
C GLY A 431 15.19 10.46 -24.34
N ALA A 432 14.88 9.17 -24.37
CA ALA A 432 13.54 8.67 -24.65
C ALA A 432 12.84 8.26 -23.36
N VAL A 433 11.52 8.45 -23.31
CA VAL A 433 10.64 7.88 -22.30
C VAL A 433 9.56 7.04 -22.97
N ALA A 434 9.18 5.91 -22.35
CA ALA A 434 8.08 5.06 -22.78
C ALA A 434 7.26 4.63 -21.55
N TYR A 435 6.05 5.13 -21.42
CA TYR A 435 5.19 4.86 -20.26
C TYR A 435 4.03 3.93 -20.59
N LEU A 436 3.59 3.18 -19.59
CA LEU A 436 2.46 2.28 -19.71
C LEU A 436 1.15 3.05 -19.84
N ALA A 437 0.32 2.62 -20.77
CA ALA A 437 -1.02 3.14 -21.03
C ALA A 437 -2.02 1.99 -21.14
N ARG A 438 -3.29 2.33 -21.15
CA ARG A 438 -4.37 1.38 -21.40
C ARG A 438 -5.45 1.99 -22.27
N ARG A 439 -6.22 1.17 -22.93
CA ARG A 439 -7.46 1.54 -23.60
C ARG A 439 -8.52 0.45 -23.40
N VAL A 440 -9.77 0.80 -23.59
CA VAL A 440 -10.83 -0.20 -23.61
C VAL A 440 -10.61 -1.13 -24.80
N SER A 441 -10.56 -2.44 -24.55
CA SER A 441 -10.48 -3.44 -25.60
C SER A 441 -11.80 -3.54 -26.36
N GLN A 442 -11.73 -3.93 -27.62
CA GLN A 442 -12.91 -4.33 -28.40
C GLN A 442 -13.45 -5.70 -27.97
N GLU A 443 -12.62 -6.50 -27.31
CA GLU A 443 -12.99 -7.79 -26.75
C GLU A 443 -13.61 -7.63 -25.37
N THR A 444 -14.45 -8.59 -24.99
CA THR A 444 -15.04 -8.70 -23.66
C THR A 444 -14.79 -10.11 -23.12
N THR A 445 -14.97 -10.30 -21.81
CA THR A 445 -15.00 -11.66 -21.25
C THR A 445 -16.21 -12.45 -21.78
N PRO A 446 -16.23 -13.78 -21.66
CA PRO A 446 -17.41 -14.58 -22.04
C PRO A 446 -18.71 -14.12 -21.38
N GLU A 447 -18.62 -13.53 -20.18
CA GLU A 447 -19.74 -12.98 -19.42
C GLU A 447 -20.07 -11.52 -19.81
N GLY A 448 -19.38 -10.96 -20.82
CA GLY A 448 -19.60 -9.62 -21.35
C GLY A 448 -18.93 -8.49 -20.53
N ALA A 449 -18.03 -8.81 -19.60
CA ALA A 449 -17.30 -7.81 -18.83
C ALA A 449 -16.22 -7.11 -19.69
N ARG A 450 -16.01 -5.82 -19.43
CA ARG A 450 -15.03 -5.00 -20.13
C ARG A 450 -13.61 -5.46 -19.85
N LEU A 451 -12.79 -5.53 -20.91
CA LEU A 451 -11.36 -5.75 -20.84
C LEU A 451 -10.60 -4.45 -21.19
N TRP A 452 -9.38 -4.35 -20.67
CA TRP A 452 -8.46 -3.25 -20.93
C TRP A 452 -7.23 -3.79 -21.65
N GLU A 453 -6.87 -3.19 -22.77
CA GLU A 453 -5.64 -3.53 -23.49
C GLU A 453 -4.48 -2.68 -23.00
N PHE A 454 -3.32 -3.31 -22.77
CA PHE A 454 -2.08 -2.59 -22.48
C PHE A 454 -1.53 -1.89 -23.71
N GLY A 455 -1.05 -0.69 -23.50
CA GLY A 455 -0.32 0.11 -24.48
C GLY A 455 0.94 0.71 -23.89
N VAL A 456 1.79 1.17 -24.77
CA VAL A 456 3.03 1.88 -24.46
C VAL A 456 3.07 3.16 -25.28
N ILE A 457 3.21 4.29 -24.62
CA ILE A 457 3.31 5.60 -25.24
C ILE A 457 4.73 6.12 -25.06
N GLY A 458 5.37 6.48 -26.15
CA GLY A 458 6.75 6.94 -26.15
C GLY A 458 6.92 8.37 -26.62
N HIS A 459 7.90 9.09 -26.04
CA HIS A 459 8.31 10.43 -26.45
C HIS A 459 9.83 10.53 -26.50
N GLY A 460 10.33 11.39 -27.38
CA GLY A 460 11.75 11.66 -27.56
C GLY A 460 12.46 10.75 -28.55
N PRO A 461 13.78 10.97 -28.76
CA PRO A 461 14.58 10.23 -29.74
C PRO A 461 14.66 8.74 -29.41
N GLY A 462 14.33 7.86 -30.37
CA GLY A 462 14.34 6.39 -30.14
C GLY A 462 13.17 5.85 -29.34
N SER A 463 12.16 6.66 -29.03
CA SER A 463 10.98 6.24 -28.25
C SER A 463 10.19 5.10 -28.90
N GLY A 464 10.15 5.04 -30.24
CA GLY A 464 9.50 3.95 -30.98
C GLY A 464 10.17 2.60 -30.72
N GLU A 465 11.51 2.55 -30.69
CA GLU A 465 12.27 1.33 -30.39
C GLU A 465 12.14 0.93 -28.91
N LEU A 466 12.23 1.91 -28.01
CA LEU A 466 12.03 1.66 -26.59
C LEU A 466 10.61 1.15 -26.31
N GLY A 467 9.59 1.80 -26.90
CA GLY A 467 8.21 1.37 -26.78
C GLY A 467 7.96 -0.03 -27.34
N ALA A 468 8.58 -0.38 -28.48
CA ALA A 468 8.48 -1.71 -29.05
C ALA A 468 9.09 -2.79 -28.13
N ARG A 469 10.22 -2.51 -27.47
CA ARG A 469 10.82 -3.43 -26.49
C ARG A 469 9.96 -3.61 -25.24
N VAL A 470 9.38 -2.53 -24.73
CA VAL A 470 8.43 -2.62 -23.60
C VAL A 470 7.21 -3.45 -24.00
N ALA A 471 6.62 -3.17 -25.17
CA ALA A 471 5.46 -3.90 -25.67
C ALA A 471 5.76 -5.39 -25.90
N GLU A 472 6.95 -5.72 -26.42
CA GLU A 472 7.36 -7.13 -26.60
C GLU A 472 7.60 -7.83 -25.27
N ALA A 473 8.15 -7.15 -24.27
CA ALA A 473 8.26 -7.72 -22.92
C ALA A 473 6.89 -8.03 -22.32
N ILE A 474 5.88 -7.17 -22.52
CA ILE A 474 4.50 -7.42 -22.09
C ILE A 474 3.93 -8.66 -22.81
N ARG A 475 4.10 -8.78 -24.14
CA ARG A 475 3.63 -9.94 -24.91
C ARG A 475 4.33 -11.24 -24.50
N THR A 476 5.64 -11.16 -24.21
CA THR A 476 6.40 -12.34 -23.75
C THR A 476 5.90 -12.81 -22.40
N TRP A 477 5.69 -11.87 -21.46
CA TRP A 477 5.10 -12.19 -20.17
C TRP A 477 3.71 -12.87 -20.33
N ASP A 478 2.85 -12.30 -21.15
CA ASP A 478 1.50 -12.82 -21.38
C ASP A 478 1.52 -14.25 -21.96
N ARG A 479 2.37 -14.48 -22.95
CA ARG A 479 2.48 -15.76 -23.65
C ARG A 479 3.13 -16.86 -22.81
N GLU A 480 4.13 -16.52 -21.99
CA GLU A 480 5.03 -17.49 -21.38
C GLU A 480 4.96 -17.56 -19.86
N HIS A 481 4.49 -16.49 -19.19
CA HIS A 481 4.63 -16.34 -17.75
C HIS A 481 3.38 -15.85 -17.00
N ARG A 482 2.29 -15.54 -17.69
CA ARG A 482 1.09 -14.97 -17.06
C ARG A 482 0.49 -15.85 -15.98
N ASP A 483 0.48 -17.16 -16.22
CA ASP A 483 -0.11 -18.14 -15.31
C ASP A 483 0.85 -18.61 -14.20
N HIS A 484 2.03 -17.97 -14.10
CA HIS A 484 3.08 -18.38 -13.17
C HIS A 484 3.50 -17.22 -12.28
N GLU A 485 3.67 -17.50 -11.00
CA GLU A 485 4.34 -16.59 -10.07
C GLU A 485 5.85 -16.83 -10.09
N ALA A 486 6.63 -15.74 -9.95
CA ALA A 486 8.07 -15.89 -9.82
C ALA A 486 8.46 -16.37 -8.42
N THR A 487 9.50 -17.20 -8.37
CA THR A 487 10.23 -17.53 -7.15
C THR A 487 11.46 -16.64 -7.00
N PHE A 488 11.98 -16.55 -5.77
CA PHE A 488 13.11 -15.68 -5.46
C PHE A 488 14.22 -16.47 -4.77
N GLN A 489 15.46 -16.17 -5.14
CA GLN A 489 16.63 -16.68 -4.42
C GLN A 489 17.52 -15.51 -4.04
N LEU A 490 17.94 -15.49 -2.78
CA LEU A 490 18.91 -14.52 -2.28
C LEU A 490 20.30 -15.13 -2.32
N GLN A 491 21.20 -14.46 -3.02
CA GLN A 491 22.61 -14.86 -3.15
C GLN A 491 23.52 -13.85 -2.46
N LEU A 492 24.44 -14.33 -1.65
CA LEU A 492 25.48 -13.49 -1.06
C LEU A 492 26.55 -13.15 -2.10
N PRO A 493 27.26 -12.02 -1.97
CA PRO A 493 28.25 -11.57 -2.97
C PRO A 493 29.34 -12.60 -3.29
N ASP A 494 29.73 -13.40 -2.29
CA ASP A 494 30.79 -14.42 -2.43
C ASP A 494 30.30 -15.73 -3.06
N THR A 495 29.02 -15.85 -3.35
CA THR A 495 28.47 -17.04 -4.01
C THR A 495 28.82 -16.96 -5.50
N GLN A 496 29.47 -18.00 -6.05
CA GLN A 496 29.69 -18.09 -7.49
C GLN A 496 28.34 -17.94 -8.21
N ALA A 497 28.24 -16.90 -9.04
CA ALA A 497 27.07 -16.71 -9.87
C ALA A 497 26.99 -17.87 -10.87
N HIS A 498 26.02 -18.75 -10.73
CA HIS A 498 25.64 -19.60 -11.83
C HIS A 498 24.91 -18.69 -12.84
N GLU A 499 25.61 -18.29 -13.89
CA GLU A 499 25.06 -17.54 -15.01
C GLU A 499 24.25 -18.43 -15.95
N ASP A 500 23.31 -19.18 -15.44
CA ASP A 500 22.33 -19.83 -16.31
C ASP A 500 21.35 -18.76 -16.78
N ARG A 501 21.65 -18.14 -17.91
CA ARG A 501 20.75 -17.21 -18.61
C ARG A 501 19.63 -17.99 -19.26
N LEU A 502 18.62 -18.35 -18.47
CA LEU A 502 17.40 -18.92 -18.98
C LEU A 502 16.38 -17.81 -19.27
N PRO A 503 15.58 -17.91 -20.36
CA PRO A 503 14.46 -16.98 -20.57
C PRO A 503 13.56 -16.99 -19.34
N GLY A 504 13.13 -15.83 -18.85
CA GLY A 504 12.30 -15.71 -17.65
C GLY A 504 13.05 -15.85 -16.31
N ARG A 505 14.38 -15.96 -16.33
CA ARG A 505 15.23 -15.92 -15.14
C ARG A 505 16.15 -14.70 -15.18
N PHE A 506 16.08 -13.90 -14.13
CA PHE A 506 16.82 -12.63 -14.05
C PHE A 506 17.61 -12.57 -12.75
N THR A 507 18.77 -11.93 -12.80
CA THR A 507 19.58 -11.61 -11.62
C THR A 507 19.57 -10.10 -11.41
N LEU A 508 19.12 -9.68 -10.24
CA LEU A 508 19.06 -8.29 -9.82
C LEU A 508 20.17 -8.03 -8.82
N ASP A 509 21.01 -7.04 -9.09
CA ASP A 509 21.99 -6.56 -8.12
C ASP A 509 21.28 -5.62 -7.12
N ALA A 510 21.34 -5.95 -5.86
CA ALA A 510 20.91 -5.12 -4.75
C ALA A 510 22.14 -4.77 -3.88
N PRO A 511 22.09 -3.73 -3.03
CA PRO A 511 23.28 -3.21 -2.34
C PRO A 511 24.07 -4.24 -1.54
N LEU A 512 23.43 -5.29 -1.02
CA LEU A 512 24.06 -6.27 -0.12
C LEU A 512 24.05 -7.70 -0.66
N ASN A 513 23.31 -7.94 -1.71
CA ASN A 513 23.06 -9.29 -2.23
C ASN A 513 22.58 -9.22 -3.68
N ARG A 514 22.59 -10.39 -4.31
CA ARG A 514 21.88 -10.58 -5.58
C ARG A 514 20.56 -11.28 -5.34
N ILE A 515 19.55 -10.93 -6.11
CA ILE A 515 18.24 -11.56 -6.08
C ILE A 515 18.03 -12.21 -7.43
N VAL A 516 17.88 -13.53 -7.45
CA VAL A 516 17.43 -14.23 -8.64
C VAL A 516 15.91 -14.25 -8.64
N VAL A 517 15.31 -13.74 -9.70
CA VAL A 517 13.86 -13.78 -9.96
C VAL A 517 13.64 -14.80 -11.05
N ASP A 518 12.87 -15.84 -10.78
CA ASP A 518 12.74 -17.00 -11.65
C ASP A 518 11.28 -17.39 -11.84
N TRP A 519 10.80 -17.34 -13.07
CA TRP A 519 9.45 -17.77 -13.46
C TRP A 519 9.36 -19.26 -13.82
N HIS A 520 10.48 -19.98 -13.81
CA HIS A 520 10.42 -21.42 -14.03
C HIS A 520 9.94 -22.11 -12.76
N GLN A 521 8.89 -22.90 -12.86
CA GLN A 521 8.48 -23.78 -11.77
C GLN A 521 9.56 -24.86 -11.58
N THR A 522 10.14 -24.93 -10.40
CA THR A 522 10.94 -26.08 -10.01
C THR A 522 9.97 -27.24 -9.83
N THR A 523 10.00 -28.20 -10.78
CA THR A 523 9.27 -29.48 -10.70
C THR A 523 9.74 -30.29 -9.49
#